data_5a904dda8be2549fec5930f0856e6e25
#
_entry.id   5a904dda8be2549fec5930f0856e6e25
#
_cell.length_a   1.000
_cell.length_b   1.000
_cell.length_c   1.000
_cell.angle_alpha   90.00
_cell.angle_beta   90.00
_cell.angle_gamma   90.00
#
_symmetry.space_group_name_H-M   'P 1'
#
loop_
_entity.id
_entity.type
_entity.pdbx_description
1 polymer ?
#
loop_
_entity_poly.entity_id
_entity_poly.type
_entity_poly.pdbx_seq_one_letter_code
_entity_poly.pdbx_strand_id
1 'polypeptide(L)'
;MIGIGGKLLLGWLNDKFGIVVSTGFGCAMFGLSFIFMLMGENVNMLYMMAIVFGLGNGIGTVMPPLITSDVFGAEKYGEAYGIANSVTQIGLSFGSLMVAGMYDMNQSYQSAWILLLVLTAVTFIGWMGAFVLSRKYCKE
;
A
#
# COMPACT_ATOMS: atom_id res chain seq x y z
N MET A 1 6.51 3.28 16.37
CA MET A 1 5.83 2.22 17.14
C MET A 1 4.49 1.81 16.54
N ILE A 2 3.62 2.74 16.15
CA ILE A 2 2.29 2.45 15.55
C ILE A 2 2.40 1.59 14.27
N GLY A 3 3.42 1.82 13.42
CA GLY A 3 3.63 1.03 12.21
C GLY A 3 3.94 -0.46 12.45
N ILE A 4 4.48 -0.83 13.59
CA ILE A 4 4.69 -2.24 13.96
C ILE A 4 3.33 -2.88 14.25
N GLY A 5 2.48 -2.18 15.02
CA GLY A 5 1.10 -2.62 15.29
C GLY A 5 0.29 -2.80 14.00
N GLY A 6 0.42 -1.88 13.04
CA GLY A 6 -0.23 -1.99 11.73
C GLY A 6 0.18 -3.23 10.94
N LYS A 7 1.49 -3.56 10.95
CA LYS A 7 2.00 -4.77 10.28
C LYS A 7 1.48 -6.06 10.92
N LEU A 8 1.48 -6.12 12.24
CA LEU A 8 0.94 -7.27 12.99
C LEU A 8 -0.57 -7.43 12.76
N LEU A 9 -1.30 -6.32 12.75
CA LEU A 9 -2.75 -6.31 12.49
C LEU A 9 -3.08 -6.77 11.08
N LEU A 10 -2.32 -6.32 10.07
CA LEU A 10 -2.49 -6.76 8.69
C LEU A 10 -2.16 -8.25 8.52
N GLY A 11 -1.10 -8.75 9.17
CA GLY A 11 -0.78 -10.17 9.17
C GLY A 11 -1.90 -11.00 9.81
N TRP A 12 -2.38 -10.59 10.99
CA TRP A 12 -3.48 -11.26 11.67
C TRP A 12 -4.79 -11.23 10.85
N LEU A 13 -5.08 -10.09 10.19
CA LEU A 13 -6.23 -9.96 9.30
C LEU A 13 -6.12 -10.92 8.10
N ASN A 14 -4.91 -11.05 7.55
CA ASN A 14 -4.64 -11.97 6.45
C ASN A 14 -4.87 -13.43 6.86
N ASP A 15 -4.39 -13.82 8.03
CA ASP A 15 -4.54 -15.19 8.55
C ASP A 15 -6.00 -15.55 8.86
N LYS A 16 -6.81 -14.57 9.30
CA LYS A 16 -8.19 -14.81 9.72
C LYS A 16 -9.22 -14.62 8.61
N PHE A 17 -9.05 -13.60 7.76
CA PHE A 17 -10.04 -13.19 6.76
C PHE A 17 -9.53 -13.32 5.31
N GLY A 18 -8.27 -13.66 5.15
CA GLY A 18 -7.64 -13.83 3.85
C GLY A 18 -7.09 -12.54 3.25
N ILE A 19 -6.34 -12.71 2.16
CA ILE A 19 -5.53 -11.68 1.54
C ILE A 19 -6.37 -10.50 0.98
N VAL A 20 -7.57 -10.78 0.47
CA VAL A 20 -8.46 -9.76 -0.12
C VAL A 20 -8.92 -8.75 0.91
N VAL A 21 -9.37 -9.24 2.07
CA VAL A 21 -9.85 -8.38 3.17
C VAL A 21 -8.71 -7.59 3.78
N SER A 22 -7.57 -8.23 3.99
CA SER A 22 -6.37 -7.59 4.53
C SER A 22 -5.85 -6.49 3.59
N THR A 23 -5.78 -6.76 2.29
CA THR A 23 -5.38 -5.78 1.27
C THR A 23 -6.36 -4.62 1.20
N GLY A 24 -7.67 -4.91 1.20
CA GLY A 24 -8.72 -3.88 1.19
C GLY A 24 -8.65 -2.97 2.42
N PHE A 25 -8.48 -3.54 3.59
CA PHE A 25 -8.33 -2.79 4.83
C PHE A 25 -7.08 -1.89 4.81
N GLY A 26 -5.92 -2.45 4.40
CA GLY A 26 -4.68 -1.69 4.33
C GLY A 26 -4.75 -0.52 3.33
N CYS A 27 -5.32 -0.75 2.13
CA CYS A 27 -5.52 0.31 1.14
C CYS A 27 -6.51 1.37 1.62
N ALA A 28 -7.60 0.98 2.29
CA ALA A 28 -8.56 1.91 2.85
C ALA A 28 -7.93 2.80 3.93
N MET A 29 -7.18 2.22 4.87
CA MET A 29 -6.46 2.98 5.89
C MET A 29 -5.40 3.90 5.28
N PHE A 30 -4.64 3.40 4.32
CA PHE A 30 -3.61 4.20 3.66
C PHE A 30 -4.21 5.36 2.86
N GLY A 31 -5.29 5.12 2.10
CA GLY A 31 -6.04 6.16 1.39
C GLY A 31 -6.67 7.17 2.32
N LEU A 32 -7.27 6.73 3.44
CA LEU A 32 -7.87 7.59 4.45
C LEU A 32 -6.83 8.52 5.08
N SER A 33 -5.59 8.08 5.26
CA SER A 33 -4.52 8.92 5.78
C SER A 33 -4.23 10.12 4.88
N PHE A 34 -4.26 9.94 3.55
CA PHE A 34 -4.09 11.05 2.60
C PHE A 34 -5.28 12.03 2.62
N ILE A 35 -6.49 11.54 2.85
CA ILE A 35 -7.67 12.41 3.02
C ILE A 35 -7.52 13.27 4.27
N PHE A 36 -7.10 12.70 5.40
CA PHE A 36 -6.80 13.48 6.60
C PHE A 36 -5.66 14.50 6.39
N MET A 37 -4.70 14.19 5.53
CA MET A 37 -3.62 15.12 5.19
C MET A 37 -4.09 16.30 4.35
N LEU A 38 -5.06 16.08 3.45
CA LEU A 38 -5.71 17.13 2.67
C LEU A 38 -6.58 18.05 3.54
N MET A 39 -7.16 17.52 4.62
CA MET A 39 -8.01 18.27 5.57
C MET A 39 -7.23 18.81 6.77
N GLY A 40 -5.92 18.69 6.80
CA GLY A 40 -5.05 18.88 7.96
C GLY A 40 -4.85 20.32 8.43
N GLU A 41 -5.92 21.08 8.69
CA GLU A 41 -5.84 22.41 9.32
C GLU A 41 -5.69 22.37 10.85
N ASN A 42 -5.97 21.23 11.49
CA ASN A 42 -5.96 21.06 12.94
C ASN A 42 -4.95 20.02 13.41
N VAL A 43 -4.26 20.32 14.53
CA VAL A 43 -3.28 19.41 15.15
C VAL A 43 -3.89 18.03 15.47
N ASN A 44 -5.15 17.97 15.88
CA ASN A 44 -5.84 16.71 16.15
C ASN A 44 -5.98 15.84 14.89
N MET A 45 -6.19 16.44 13.72
CA MET A 45 -6.24 15.73 12.44
C MET A 45 -4.88 15.15 12.06
N LEU A 46 -3.78 15.84 12.39
CA LEU A 46 -2.42 15.32 12.18
C LEU A 46 -2.13 14.09 13.06
N TYR A 47 -2.62 14.07 14.31
CA TYR A 47 -2.50 12.87 15.17
C TYR A 47 -3.31 11.70 14.62
N MET A 48 -4.55 11.94 14.18
CA MET A 48 -5.38 10.91 13.54
C MET A 48 -4.73 10.38 12.27
N MET A 49 -4.19 11.26 11.42
CA MET A 49 -3.44 10.89 10.23
C MET A 49 -2.25 9.99 10.58
N ALA A 50 -1.44 10.35 11.59
CA ALA A 50 -0.28 9.58 12.00
C ALA A 50 -0.65 8.15 12.45
N ILE A 51 -1.79 8.00 13.16
CA ILE A 51 -2.30 6.70 13.60
C ILE A 51 -2.76 5.89 12.38
N VAL A 52 -3.60 6.46 11.54
CA VAL A 52 -4.18 5.79 10.37
C VAL A 52 -3.09 5.44 9.35
N PHE A 53 -2.15 6.35 9.10
CA PHE A 53 -0.98 6.10 8.26
C PHE A 53 -0.12 4.97 8.82
N GLY A 54 0.14 4.97 10.13
CA GLY A 54 0.89 3.90 10.78
C GLY A 54 0.24 2.52 10.63
N LEU A 55 -1.09 2.45 10.70
CA LEU A 55 -1.85 1.22 10.47
C LEU A 55 -1.82 0.78 9.00
N GLY A 56 -1.94 1.72 8.07
CA GLY A 56 -1.92 1.45 6.62
C GLY A 56 -0.52 1.19 6.05
N ASN A 57 0.54 1.72 6.67
CA ASN A 57 1.92 1.63 6.16
C ASN A 57 2.45 0.18 6.03
N GLY A 58 1.85 -0.77 6.73
CA GLY A 58 2.14 -2.19 6.58
C GLY A 58 1.85 -2.75 5.19
N ILE A 59 0.94 -2.11 4.42
CA ILE A 59 0.52 -2.61 3.11
C ILE A 59 1.68 -2.71 2.12
N GLY A 60 2.56 -1.72 2.07
CA GLY A 60 3.72 -1.70 1.17
C GLY A 60 4.82 -2.71 1.52
N THR A 61 4.86 -3.22 2.75
CA THR A 61 5.92 -4.13 3.20
C THR A 61 5.44 -5.55 3.47
N VAL A 62 4.18 -5.73 3.88
CA VAL A 62 3.60 -7.03 4.24
C VAL A 62 2.85 -7.65 3.08
N MET A 63 2.12 -6.85 2.30
CA MET A 63 1.29 -7.39 1.22
C MET A 63 2.09 -7.94 0.03
N PRO A 64 3.14 -7.30 -0.51
CA PRO A 64 3.87 -7.83 -1.65
C PRO A 64 4.39 -9.26 -1.45
N PRO A 65 5.10 -9.60 -0.35
CA PRO A 65 5.53 -10.97 -0.10
C PRO A 65 4.36 -11.94 0.08
N LEU A 66 3.29 -11.54 0.77
CA LEU A 66 2.12 -12.39 0.99
C LEU A 66 1.40 -12.71 -0.32
N ILE A 67 1.13 -11.70 -1.15
CA ILE A 67 0.47 -11.87 -2.45
C ILE A 67 1.34 -12.74 -3.37
N THR A 68 2.66 -12.50 -3.39
CA THR A 68 3.57 -13.29 -4.22
C THR A 68 3.60 -14.75 -3.79
N SER A 69 3.61 -15.03 -2.49
CA SER A 69 3.60 -16.39 -1.97
C SER A 69 2.28 -17.12 -2.26
N ASP A 70 1.15 -16.40 -2.19
CA ASP A 70 -0.17 -16.96 -2.45
C ASP A 70 -0.43 -17.25 -3.94
N VAL A 71 0.13 -16.42 -4.83
CA VAL A 71 -0.05 -16.52 -6.27
C VAL A 71 0.93 -17.52 -6.91
N PHE A 72 2.20 -17.50 -6.54
CA PHE A 72 3.25 -18.27 -7.21
C PHE A 72 3.70 -19.51 -6.43
N GLY A 73 3.27 -19.68 -5.20
CA GLY A 73 3.68 -20.76 -4.32
C GLY A 73 5.15 -20.72 -3.93
N ALA A 74 5.58 -21.67 -3.09
CA ALA A 74 6.92 -21.68 -2.51
C ALA A 74 8.05 -21.89 -3.53
N GLU A 75 7.80 -22.64 -4.60
CA GLU A 75 8.84 -22.98 -5.59
C GLU A 75 9.31 -21.76 -6.40
N LYS A 76 8.37 -20.90 -6.82
CA LYS A 76 8.65 -19.72 -7.67
C LYS A 76 8.68 -18.40 -6.88
N TYR A 77 8.48 -18.47 -5.56
CA TYR A 77 8.42 -17.29 -4.70
C TYR A 77 9.65 -16.38 -4.83
N GLY A 78 10.85 -16.96 -4.77
CA GLY A 78 12.11 -16.18 -4.78
C GLY A 78 12.28 -15.36 -6.05
N GLU A 79 12.02 -15.96 -7.21
CA GLU A 79 12.13 -15.29 -8.51
C GLU A 79 11.06 -14.21 -8.68
N ALA A 80 9.80 -14.56 -8.43
CA ALA A 80 8.67 -13.63 -8.58
C ALA A 80 8.76 -12.46 -7.60
N TYR A 81 9.11 -12.73 -6.34
CA TYR A 81 9.28 -11.69 -5.33
C TYR A 81 10.49 -10.79 -5.62
N GLY A 82 11.59 -11.34 -6.15
CA GLY A 82 12.75 -10.59 -6.57
C GLY A 82 12.40 -9.54 -7.63
N ILE A 83 11.62 -9.92 -8.66
CA ILE A 83 11.14 -9.02 -9.70
C ILE A 83 10.20 -7.96 -9.10
N ALA A 84 9.20 -8.39 -8.33
CA ALA A 84 8.24 -7.48 -7.70
C ALA A 84 8.92 -6.45 -6.78
N ASN A 85 9.89 -6.90 -5.98
CA ASN A 85 10.64 -6.01 -5.09
C ASN A 85 11.53 -5.03 -5.87
N SER A 86 12.14 -5.45 -6.96
CA SER A 86 12.92 -4.55 -7.84
C SER A 86 12.06 -3.43 -8.41
N VAL A 87 10.87 -3.76 -8.91
CA VAL A 87 9.90 -2.75 -9.40
C VAL A 87 9.46 -1.82 -8.27
N THR A 88 9.23 -2.35 -7.07
CA THR A 88 8.88 -1.55 -5.89
C THR A 88 9.98 -0.56 -5.52
N GLN A 89 11.23 -0.97 -5.55
CA GLN A 89 12.37 -0.09 -5.24
C GLN A 89 12.56 1.02 -6.29
N ILE A 90 12.34 0.71 -7.56
CA ILE A 90 12.30 1.71 -8.63
C ILE A 90 11.17 2.72 -8.35
N GLY A 91 9.96 2.23 -8.03
CA GLY A 91 8.81 3.07 -7.71
C GLY A 91 9.06 3.99 -6.51
N LEU A 92 9.69 3.49 -5.44
CA LEU A 92 10.05 4.28 -4.26
C LEU A 92 11.06 5.40 -4.61
N SER A 93 12.06 5.09 -5.44
CA SER A 93 13.07 6.05 -5.85
C SER A 93 12.47 7.18 -6.70
N PHE A 94 11.65 6.85 -7.70
CA PHE A 94 10.97 7.83 -8.52
C PHE A 94 9.88 8.59 -7.75
N GLY A 95 9.14 7.92 -6.87
CA GLY A 95 8.05 8.51 -6.10
C GLY A 95 8.51 9.67 -5.24
N SER A 96 9.65 9.54 -4.56
CA SER A 96 10.21 10.61 -3.74
C SER A 96 10.61 11.83 -4.58
N LEU A 97 11.20 11.62 -5.76
CA LEU A 97 11.57 12.68 -6.68
C LEU A 97 10.34 13.40 -7.26
N MET A 98 9.29 12.64 -7.59
CA MET A 98 8.03 13.22 -8.09
C MET A 98 7.36 14.12 -7.05
N VAL A 99 7.28 13.68 -5.80
CA VAL A 99 6.70 14.46 -4.70
C VAL A 99 7.51 15.74 -4.44
N ALA A 100 8.85 15.65 -4.45
CA ALA A 100 9.72 16.80 -4.30
C ALA A 100 9.54 17.80 -5.45
N GLY A 101 9.54 17.31 -6.70
CA GLY A 101 9.34 18.15 -7.88
C GLY A 101 7.97 18.84 -7.92
N MET A 102 6.91 18.14 -7.47
CA MET A 102 5.58 18.76 -7.37
C MET A 102 5.54 19.88 -6.32
N TYR A 103 6.25 19.71 -5.21
CA TYR A 103 6.38 20.77 -4.21
C TYR A 103 7.13 21.98 -4.75
N ASP A 104 8.25 21.77 -5.47
CA ASP A 104 9.05 22.84 -6.03
C ASP A 104 8.25 23.67 -7.05
N MET A 105 7.36 23.03 -7.82
CA MET A 105 6.52 23.71 -8.82
C MET A 105 5.32 24.42 -8.21
N ASN A 106 4.65 23.83 -7.23
CA ASN A 106 3.36 24.31 -6.73
C ASN A 106 3.46 25.00 -5.36
N GLN A 107 4.61 24.94 -4.69
CA GLN A 107 4.84 25.41 -3.31
C GLN A 107 3.78 24.87 -2.32
N SER A 108 3.18 23.70 -2.66
CA SER A 108 2.14 23.03 -1.87
C SER A 108 2.20 21.52 -2.07
N TYR A 109 1.97 20.79 -1.00
CA TYR A 109 1.88 19.32 -1.04
C TYR A 109 0.50 18.79 -1.44
N GLN A 110 -0.51 19.65 -1.63
CA GLN A 110 -1.87 19.21 -1.96
C GLN A 110 -1.94 18.35 -3.21
N SER A 111 -1.26 18.79 -4.29
CA SER A 111 -1.19 18.03 -5.55
C SER A 111 -0.50 16.67 -5.37
N ALA A 112 0.54 16.61 -4.51
CA ALA A 112 1.23 15.37 -4.20
C ALA A 112 0.33 14.37 -3.44
N TRP A 113 -0.46 14.87 -2.47
CA TRP A 113 -1.41 14.01 -1.73
C TRP A 113 -2.52 13.46 -2.61
N ILE A 114 -3.05 14.25 -3.53
CA ILE A 114 -4.06 13.80 -4.50
C ILE A 114 -3.44 12.72 -5.40
N LEU A 115 -2.23 12.93 -5.91
CA LEU A 115 -1.52 11.94 -6.73
C LEU A 115 -1.33 10.62 -5.98
N LEU A 116 -0.85 10.67 -4.74
CA LEU A 116 -0.65 9.48 -3.91
C LEU A 116 -1.95 8.74 -3.60
N LEU A 117 -3.05 9.46 -3.42
CA LEU A 117 -4.38 8.88 -3.24
C LEU A 117 -4.83 8.13 -4.49
N VAL A 118 -4.65 8.73 -5.68
CA VAL A 118 -4.95 8.08 -6.97
C VAL A 118 -4.08 6.85 -7.18
N LEU A 119 -2.77 6.94 -6.90
CA LEU A 119 -1.85 5.80 -7.01
C LEU A 119 -2.22 4.67 -6.04
N THR A 120 -2.70 4.99 -4.85
CA THR A 120 -3.20 3.99 -3.89
C THR A 120 -4.40 3.24 -4.46
N ALA A 121 -5.34 3.96 -5.08
CA ALA A 121 -6.49 3.33 -5.74
C ALA A 121 -6.08 2.45 -6.92
N VAL A 122 -5.13 2.89 -7.74
CA VAL A 122 -4.58 2.11 -8.86
C VAL A 122 -3.89 0.85 -8.34
N THR A 123 -3.11 0.95 -7.27
CA THR A 123 -2.44 -0.19 -6.64
C THR A 123 -3.46 -1.21 -6.13
N PHE A 124 -4.53 -0.75 -5.48
CA PHE A 124 -5.60 -1.62 -5.02
C PHE A 124 -6.27 -2.38 -6.16
N ILE A 125 -6.61 -1.69 -7.25
CA ILE A 125 -7.22 -2.30 -8.45
C ILE A 125 -6.25 -3.31 -9.08
N GLY A 126 -4.96 -2.97 -9.18
CA GLY A 126 -3.91 -3.85 -9.72
C GLY A 126 -3.77 -5.14 -8.91
N TRP A 127 -3.74 -5.05 -7.58
CA TRP A 127 -3.64 -6.23 -6.72
C TRP A 127 -4.90 -7.09 -6.75
N MET A 128 -6.08 -6.47 -6.73
CA MET A 128 -7.34 -7.20 -6.86
C MET A 128 -7.44 -7.89 -8.22
N GLY A 129 -7.01 -7.22 -9.30
CA GLY A 129 -6.94 -7.81 -10.64
C GLY A 129 -6.00 -9.01 -10.71
N ALA A 130 -4.79 -8.88 -10.17
CA ALA A 130 -3.82 -9.98 -10.09
C ALA A 130 -4.38 -11.18 -9.31
N PHE A 131 -5.04 -10.92 -8.18
CA PHE A 131 -5.61 -11.96 -7.35
C PHE A 131 -6.79 -12.69 -8.03
N VAL A 132 -7.67 -11.95 -8.69
CA VAL A 132 -8.81 -12.54 -9.45
C VAL A 132 -8.30 -13.38 -10.62
N LEU A 133 -7.28 -12.88 -11.34
CA LEU A 133 -6.68 -13.61 -12.45
C LEU A 133 -5.98 -14.89 -11.98
N SER A 134 -5.23 -14.84 -10.87
CA SER A 134 -4.54 -16.01 -10.33
C SER A 134 -5.52 -17.13 -9.97
N ARG A 135 -6.64 -16.79 -9.33
CA ARG A 135 -7.70 -17.78 -9.02
C ARG A 135 -8.34 -18.41 -10.24
N LYS A 136 -8.34 -17.71 -11.39
CA LYS A 136 -8.90 -18.22 -12.63
C LYS A 136 -7.95 -19.19 -13.33
N TYR A 137 -6.65 -18.94 -13.25
CA TYR A 137 -5.62 -19.74 -13.95
C TYR A 137 -4.98 -20.83 -13.10
N CYS A 138 -5.03 -20.76 -11.77
CA CYS A 138 -4.51 -21.82 -10.88
C CYS A 138 -5.54 -22.91 -10.53
N LYS A 139 -6.74 -22.91 -11.16
CA LYS A 139 -7.75 -23.96 -11.01
C LYS A 139 -7.74 -24.98 -12.17
N GLU A 140 -6.85 -24.84 -13.12
CA GLU A 140 -6.52 -25.85 -14.13
C GLU A 140 -5.22 -26.57 -13.73
#